data_ab7f8928db91d612563dcd7a96df3305
#
_entry.id   ab7f8928db91d612563dcd7a96df3305
#
_cell.length_a   1.000
_cell.length_b   1.000
_cell.length_c   1.000
_cell.angle_alpha   90.00
_cell.angle_beta   90.00
_cell.angle_gamma   90.00
#
_symmetry.space_group_name_H-M   'P 1'
#
loop_
_entity.id
_entity.type
_entity.pdbx_description
1 polymer ?
#
loop_
_entity_poly.entity_id
_entity_poly.type
_entity_poly.pdbx_seq_one_letter_code
_entity_poly.pdbx_strand_id
1 'polypeptide(L)'
;MHEESAFITLTYADENLPEYEDLDHRDFQLFMKRLRTNTGRRISFFMCGEYGDQTHRPHYHVLLFGYFPPDAKYLTTRNGSRYYKSEKLDKYWRQGFTDTSHVSYKSAGYIARYTLKKQMPRTATQERYTYLDTNGDLQTRKFEYIRMSNNPAIGLSWIKKYAEQTIQNDYVLDPDGNKCPVPRYYLEYLASDVCEETSENNKQARIEKARDNPDNSPDRLRQKEICTEAKTKQLIRPYL
;
A
#
# COMPACT_ATOMS: atom_id res chain seq x y z
N MET A 1 6.63 -13.48 -8.83
CA MET A 1 7.76 -13.75 -7.91
C MET A 1 7.29 -14.38 -6.60
N HIS A 2 6.05 -14.23 -6.26
CA HIS A 2 5.40 -14.98 -5.19
C HIS A 2 4.22 -15.75 -5.78
N GLU A 3 4.19 -17.06 -5.62
CA GLU A 3 3.10 -17.92 -6.12
C GLU A 3 1.80 -17.65 -5.36
N GLU A 4 1.92 -17.37 -4.05
CA GLU A 4 0.80 -17.07 -3.18
C GLU A 4 0.90 -15.62 -2.70
N SER A 5 -0.20 -14.91 -2.73
CA SER A 5 -0.31 -13.56 -2.17
C SER A 5 -1.74 -13.25 -1.75
N ALA A 6 -1.90 -12.63 -0.59
CA ALA A 6 -3.21 -12.30 -0.04
C ALA A 6 -3.36 -10.79 0.20
N PHE A 7 -4.51 -10.26 -0.12
CA PHE A 7 -4.99 -8.98 0.38
C PHE A 7 -5.90 -9.26 1.57
N ILE A 8 -5.60 -8.68 2.72
CA ILE A 8 -6.31 -8.92 3.96
C ILE A 8 -6.78 -7.60 4.56
N THR A 9 -7.99 -7.60 5.09
CA THR A 9 -8.47 -6.54 5.99
C THR A 9 -8.53 -7.10 7.41
N LEU A 10 -7.93 -6.39 8.36
CA LEU A 10 -7.96 -6.70 9.79
C LEU A 10 -8.82 -5.65 10.50
N THR A 11 -9.93 -6.06 11.07
CA THR A 11 -10.89 -5.18 11.74
C THR A 11 -11.01 -5.57 13.20
N TYR A 12 -11.07 -4.59 14.11
CA TYR A 12 -11.30 -4.86 15.53
C TYR A 12 -12.75 -5.25 15.80
N ALA A 13 -12.97 -6.16 16.73
CA ALA A 13 -14.27 -6.35 17.39
C ALA A 13 -14.46 -5.25 18.45
N ASP A 14 -15.70 -4.99 18.87
CA ASP A 14 -16.02 -3.90 19.79
C ASP A 14 -15.30 -4.03 21.13
N GLU A 15 -15.25 -5.25 21.65
CA GLU A 15 -14.58 -5.59 22.92
C GLU A 15 -13.05 -5.47 22.89
N ASN A 16 -12.45 -5.37 21.71
CA ASN A 16 -10.99 -5.31 21.52
C ASN A 16 -10.53 -3.99 20.90
N LEU A 17 -11.41 -3.01 20.80
CA LEU A 17 -11.02 -1.69 20.31
C LEU A 17 -9.91 -1.11 21.20
N PRO A 18 -8.84 -0.59 20.63
CA PRO A 18 -7.82 0.13 21.39
C PRO A 18 -8.41 1.32 22.14
N GLU A 19 -7.75 1.75 23.20
CA GLU A 19 -8.11 2.96 23.92
C GLU A 19 -8.20 4.14 22.93
N TYR A 20 -9.26 4.95 23.07
CA TYR A 20 -9.58 6.07 22.17
C TYR A 20 -9.83 5.65 20.71
N GLU A 21 -10.07 4.37 20.43
CA GLU A 21 -10.23 3.82 19.09
C GLU A 21 -9.05 4.18 18.15
N ASP A 22 -7.85 4.24 18.71
CA ASP A 22 -6.64 4.59 17.99
C ASP A 22 -6.05 3.40 17.21
N LEU A 23 -5.31 3.72 16.15
CA LEU A 23 -4.49 2.72 15.44
C LEU A 23 -3.35 2.24 16.35
N ASP A 24 -3.31 0.94 16.69
CA ASP A 24 -2.21 0.34 17.43
C ASP A 24 -1.31 -0.52 16.54
N HIS A 25 -0.14 0.03 16.18
CA HIS A 25 0.84 -0.70 15.38
C HIS A 25 1.32 -1.99 16.04
N ARG A 26 1.30 -2.04 17.37
CA ARG A 26 1.72 -3.24 18.13
C ARG A 26 0.85 -4.45 17.82
N ASP A 27 -0.45 -4.26 17.69
CA ASP A 27 -1.38 -5.34 17.33
C ASP A 27 -1.05 -5.94 15.97
N PHE A 28 -0.77 -5.09 14.98
CA PHE A 28 -0.31 -5.56 13.68
C PHE A 28 1.03 -6.31 13.75
N GLN A 29 1.99 -5.82 14.54
CA GLN A 29 3.27 -6.51 14.74
C GLN A 29 3.07 -7.90 15.37
N LEU A 30 2.18 -8.02 16.36
CA LEU A 30 1.85 -9.27 17.01
C LEU A 30 1.14 -10.24 16.06
N PHE A 31 0.23 -9.74 15.22
CA PHE A 31 -0.37 -10.54 14.14
C PHE A 31 0.70 -11.11 13.21
N MET A 32 1.60 -10.28 12.69
CA MET A 32 2.67 -10.72 11.78
C MET A 32 3.63 -11.71 12.46
N LYS A 33 3.95 -11.51 13.74
CA LYS A 33 4.76 -12.44 14.51
C LYS A 33 4.09 -13.81 14.62
N ARG A 34 2.80 -13.86 15.02
CA ARG A 34 2.03 -15.10 15.12
C ARG A 34 1.93 -15.81 13.77
N LEU A 35 1.60 -15.06 12.71
CA LEU A 35 1.51 -15.59 11.36
C LEU A 35 2.82 -16.25 10.91
N ARG A 36 3.94 -15.57 11.04
CA ARG A 36 5.26 -16.09 10.66
C ARG A 36 5.69 -17.28 11.51
N THR A 37 5.51 -17.21 12.82
CA THR A 37 5.88 -18.30 13.74
C THR A 37 5.07 -19.56 13.44
N ASN A 38 3.75 -19.45 13.23
CA ASN A 38 2.90 -20.62 13.02
C ASN A 38 3.01 -21.22 11.61
N THR A 39 3.42 -20.43 10.63
CA THR A 39 3.60 -20.91 9.26
C THR A 39 5.02 -21.36 8.93
N GLY A 40 6.02 -20.94 9.72
CA GLY A 40 7.44 -21.14 9.43
C GLY A 40 7.90 -20.43 8.15
N ARG A 41 7.06 -19.56 7.56
CA ARG A 41 7.32 -18.92 6.27
C ARG A 41 7.88 -17.50 6.43
N ARG A 42 8.74 -17.12 5.50
CA ARG A 42 9.14 -15.73 5.33
C ARG A 42 8.07 -15.00 4.53
N ILE A 43 7.26 -14.19 5.21
CA ILE A 43 6.14 -13.44 4.61
C ILE A 43 6.51 -11.97 4.60
N SER A 44 6.58 -11.37 3.42
CA SER A 44 6.71 -9.92 3.25
C SER A 44 5.35 -9.27 3.22
N PHE A 45 5.27 -8.00 3.61
CA PHE A 45 4.01 -7.28 3.65
C PHE A 45 4.17 -5.82 3.21
N PHE A 46 3.08 -5.26 2.69
CA PHE A 46 2.82 -3.83 2.61
C PHE A 46 1.46 -3.58 3.28
N MET A 47 1.38 -2.66 4.21
CA MET A 47 0.16 -2.38 4.96
C MET A 47 -0.12 -0.90 5.11
N CYS A 48 -1.39 -0.54 5.24
CA CYS A 48 -1.82 0.74 5.78
C CYS A 48 -2.75 0.52 6.98
N GLY A 49 -2.60 1.36 8.00
CA GLY A 49 -3.58 1.53 9.06
C GLY A 49 -4.40 2.77 8.77
N GLU A 50 -5.70 2.65 8.84
CA GLU A 50 -6.63 3.74 8.55
C GLU A 50 -7.88 3.71 9.43
N TYR A 51 -8.64 4.79 9.39
CA TYR A 51 -9.96 4.91 10.01
C TYR A 51 -11.03 4.84 8.94
N GLY A 52 -12.10 4.08 9.19
CA GLY A 52 -13.26 3.98 8.31
C GLY A 52 -13.90 5.35 8.06
N ASP A 53 -14.32 5.60 6.83
CA ASP A 53 -14.87 6.91 6.45
C ASP A 53 -16.20 7.24 7.19
N GLN A 54 -16.99 6.23 7.55
CA GLN A 54 -18.30 6.41 8.22
C GLN A 54 -18.22 6.19 9.73
N THR A 55 -17.57 5.12 10.15
CA THR A 55 -17.54 4.69 11.56
C THR A 55 -16.29 5.16 12.30
N HIS A 56 -15.30 5.70 11.59
CA HIS A 56 -13.98 6.03 12.12
C HIS A 56 -13.27 4.89 12.86
N ARG A 57 -13.72 3.65 12.66
CA ARG A 57 -13.15 2.46 13.29
C ARG A 57 -11.76 2.18 12.71
N PRO A 58 -10.74 1.97 13.57
CA PRO A 58 -9.41 1.61 13.12
C PRO A 58 -9.41 0.24 12.46
N HIS A 59 -8.68 0.10 11.35
CA HIS A 59 -8.48 -1.17 10.67
C HIS A 59 -7.20 -1.14 9.84
N TYR A 60 -6.76 -2.32 9.37
CA TYR A 60 -5.56 -2.44 8.56
C TYR A 60 -5.87 -3.14 7.25
N HIS A 61 -5.41 -2.57 6.15
CA HIS A 61 -5.33 -3.25 4.86
C HIS A 61 -3.91 -3.72 4.62
N VAL A 62 -3.76 -4.98 4.24
CA VAL A 62 -2.46 -5.64 4.17
C VAL A 62 -2.33 -6.43 2.87
N LEU A 63 -1.26 -6.20 2.13
CA LEU A 63 -0.78 -7.14 1.11
C LEU A 63 0.24 -8.06 1.77
N LEU A 64 -0.01 -9.36 1.73
CA LEU A 64 0.96 -10.39 2.13
C LEU A 64 1.54 -11.05 0.88
N PHE A 65 2.85 -11.17 0.84
CA PHE A 65 3.59 -11.82 -0.25
C PHE A 65 4.26 -13.10 0.28
N GLY A 66 4.03 -14.22 -0.42
CA GLY A 66 4.49 -15.55 -0.02
C GLY A 66 3.53 -16.28 0.92
N TYR A 67 2.27 -15.85 0.97
CA TYR A 67 1.25 -16.51 1.80
C TYR A 67 -0.16 -16.26 1.28
N PHE A 68 -0.95 -17.33 1.22
CA PHE A 68 -2.41 -17.32 1.17
C PHE A 68 -2.92 -18.34 2.19
N PRO A 69 -4.01 -18.06 2.95
CA PRO A 69 -4.47 -18.99 3.99
C PRO A 69 -4.91 -20.33 3.41
N PRO A 70 -4.30 -21.44 3.84
CA PRO A 70 -4.61 -22.77 3.28
C PRO A 70 -6.01 -23.29 3.67
N ASP A 71 -6.63 -22.69 4.69
CA ASP A 71 -7.98 -23.00 5.16
C ASP A 71 -9.02 -22.00 4.65
N ALA A 72 -8.68 -21.19 3.64
CA ALA A 72 -9.56 -20.19 3.07
C ALA A 72 -10.83 -20.82 2.49
N LYS A 73 -11.98 -20.44 3.01
CA LYS A 73 -13.31 -20.84 2.52
C LYS A 73 -13.94 -19.65 1.80
N TYR A 74 -14.47 -19.88 0.61
CA TYR A 74 -15.17 -18.84 -0.14
C TYR A 74 -16.34 -18.30 0.69
N LEU A 75 -16.42 -16.97 0.79
CA LEU A 75 -17.46 -16.26 1.52
C LEU A 75 -18.43 -15.57 0.57
N THR A 76 -17.92 -14.70 -0.29
CA THR A 76 -18.75 -13.87 -1.17
C THR A 76 -17.92 -13.27 -2.32
N THR A 77 -18.61 -12.64 -3.27
CA THR A 77 -18.00 -11.80 -4.31
C THR A 77 -18.51 -10.37 -4.17
N ARG A 78 -17.60 -9.41 -4.04
CA ARG A 78 -17.89 -7.97 -4.00
C ARG A 78 -17.07 -7.26 -5.08
N ASN A 79 -17.71 -6.44 -5.90
CA ASN A 79 -17.04 -5.66 -6.96
C ASN A 79 -16.13 -6.49 -7.88
N GLY A 80 -16.54 -7.74 -8.19
CA GLY A 80 -15.77 -8.68 -9.01
C GLY A 80 -14.61 -9.37 -8.30
N SER A 81 -14.34 -9.08 -7.04
CA SER A 81 -13.32 -9.75 -6.22
C SER A 81 -13.94 -10.80 -5.31
N ARG A 82 -13.33 -11.99 -5.27
CA ARG A 82 -13.74 -13.08 -4.37
C ARG A 82 -13.13 -12.87 -2.99
N TYR A 83 -13.97 -12.96 -1.97
CA TYR A 83 -13.58 -12.89 -0.56
C TYR A 83 -13.66 -14.25 0.09
N TYR A 84 -12.76 -14.47 1.01
CA TYR A 84 -12.59 -15.74 1.71
C TYR A 84 -12.49 -15.47 3.21
N LYS A 85 -12.93 -16.43 4.00
CA LYS A 85 -12.78 -16.48 5.45
C LYS A 85 -11.76 -17.54 5.83
N SER A 86 -10.90 -17.24 6.81
CA SER A 86 -9.92 -18.17 7.35
C SER A 86 -9.93 -18.13 8.87
N GLU A 87 -10.27 -19.26 9.49
CA GLU A 87 -10.24 -19.40 10.94
C GLU A 87 -8.82 -19.28 11.52
N LYS A 88 -7.81 -19.69 10.74
CA LYS A 88 -6.40 -19.53 11.14
C LYS A 88 -6.00 -18.06 11.20
N LEU A 89 -6.40 -17.26 10.21
CA LEU A 89 -6.12 -15.83 10.23
C LEU A 89 -6.81 -15.13 11.40
N ASP A 90 -8.06 -15.45 11.69
CA ASP A 90 -8.78 -14.90 12.83
C ASP A 90 -8.05 -15.24 14.14
N LYS A 91 -7.56 -16.48 14.30
CA LYS A 91 -6.72 -16.89 15.46
C LYS A 91 -5.40 -16.15 15.55
N TYR A 92 -4.82 -15.73 14.44
CA TYR A 92 -3.58 -14.93 14.44
C TYR A 92 -3.86 -13.45 14.71
N TRP A 93 -4.97 -12.90 14.20
CA TRP A 93 -5.36 -11.51 14.46
C TRP A 93 -5.77 -11.32 15.93
N ARG A 94 -6.67 -12.11 16.46
CA ARG A 94 -7.17 -12.11 17.85
C ARG A 94 -7.94 -10.86 18.29
N GLN A 95 -7.87 -9.76 17.55
CA GLN A 95 -8.54 -8.51 17.92
C GLN A 95 -9.92 -8.35 17.26
N GLY A 96 -10.31 -9.31 16.41
CA GLY A 96 -11.60 -9.25 15.74
C GLY A 96 -11.66 -10.09 14.48
N PHE A 97 -11.98 -9.47 13.35
CA PHE A 97 -12.35 -10.17 12.12
C PHE A 97 -11.30 -9.98 11.03
N THR A 98 -11.16 -10.99 10.17
CA THR A 98 -10.32 -10.90 8.97
C THR A 98 -11.13 -11.18 7.73
N ASP A 99 -10.97 -10.39 6.69
CA ASP A 99 -11.42 -10.70 5.33
C ASP A 99 -10.20 -10.89 4.44
N THR A 100 -10.26 -11.85 3.52
CA THR A 100 -9.13 -12.21 2.66
C THR A 100 -9.58 -12.25 1.20
N SER A 101 -8.76 -11.73 0.30
CA SER A 101 -8.89 -11.91 -1.14
C SER A 101 -7.52 -12.14 -1.79
N HIS A 102 -7.50 -12.54 -3.07
CA HIS A 102 -6.25 -12.59 -3.82
C HIS A 102 -5.74 -11.18 -4.13
N VAL A 103 -4.42 -11.02 -4.12
CA VAL A 103 -3.81 -9.76 -4.56
C VAL A 103 -4.05 -9.59 -6.06
N SER A 104 -4.48 -8.41 -6.43
CA SER A 104 -4.63 -7.96 -7.81
C SER A 104 -3.95 -6.61 -7.98
N TYR A 105 -3.71 -6.20 -9.23
CA TYR A 105 -3.23 -4.85 -9.53
C TYR A 105 -4.15 -3.77 -8.93
N LYS A 106 -5.47 -4.01 -8.97
CA LYS A 106 -6.47 -3.11 -8.38
C LYS A 106 -6.34 -3.01 -6.87
N SER A 107 -6.18 -4.14 -6.15
CA SER A 107 -6.03 -4.14 -4.69
C SER A 107 -4.69 -3.53 -4.25
N ALA A 108 -3.61 -3.77 -5.01
CA ALA A 108 -2.32 -3.12 -4.77
C ALA A 108 -2.42 -1.61 -4.98
N GLY A 109 -3.04 -1.16 -6.07
CA GLY A 109 -3.29 0.26 -6.34
C GLY A 109 -4.20 0.91 -5.28
N TYR A 110 -5.17 0.17 -4.72
CA TYR A 110 -6.02 0.65 -3.65
C TYR A 110 -5.20 1.00 -2.39
N ILE A 111 -4.39 0.08 -1.89
CA ILE A 111 -3.53 0.37 -0.72
C ILE A 111 -2.50 1.47 -1.03
N ALA A 112 -1.89 1.45 -2.22
CA ALA A 112 -0.92 2.47 -2.60
C ALA A 112 -1.50 3.90 -2.57
N ARG A 113 -2.79 4.08 -2.86
CA ARG A 113 -3.47 5.39 -2.79
C ARG A 113 -3.52 5.98 -1.38
N TYR A 114 -3.48 5.15 -0.34
CA TYR A 114 -3.38 5.66 1.04
C TYR A 114 -2.05 6.38 1.31
N THR A 115 -1.03 6.14 0.51
CA THR A 115 0.21 6.93 0.58
C THR A 115 -0.04 8.40 0.21
N LEU A 116 -0.97 8.66 -0.72
CA LEU A 116 -1.30 10.02 -1.18
C LEU A 116 -2.10 10.78 -0.12
N LYS A 117 -3.04 10.12 0.58
CA LYS A 117 -3.81 10.75 1.67
C LYS A 117 -2.92 11.32 2.78
N LYS A 118 -1.76 10.69 3.04
CA LYS A 118 -0.82 11.09 4.10
C LYS A 118 0.05 12.27 3.77
N GLN A 119 0.28 12.53 2.49
CA GLN A 119 1.15 13.64 2.06
C GLN A 119 0.47 15.01 2.13
N MET A 120 -0.82 15.07 2.52
CA MET A 120 -1.61 16.29 2.59
C MET A 120 -2.02 16.67 4.03
N PRO A 121 -1.07 16.90 4.99
CA PRO A 121 -1.47 17.17 6.38
C PRO A 121 -1.67 18.66 6.69
N ARG A 122 -1.78 19.57 5.72
CA ARG A 122 -1.55 20.97 6.09
C ARG A 122 -2.77 21.81 6.45
N THR A 123 -4.02 21.46 6.14
CA THR A 123 -5.15 22.34 6.51
C THR A 123 -6.49 21.67 6.81
N ALA A 124 -6.80 20.50 6.23
CA ALA A 124 -8.12 19.88 6.42
C ALA A 124 -8.10 18.69 7.39
N THR A 125 -6.93 18.35 7.93
CA THR A 125 -6.66 17.07 8.60
C THR A 125 -6.76 17.14 10.11
N GLN A 126 -6.64 18.30 10.74
CA GLN A 126 -6.69 18.38 12.19
C GLN A 126 -8.07 18.02 12.74
N GLU A 127 -9.14 18.52 12.14
CA GLU A 127 -10.51 18.25 12.58
C GLU A 127 -10.88 16.75 12.51
N ARG A 128 -10.37 16.03 11.51
CA ARG A 128 -10.64 14.59 11.36
C ARG A 128 -10.00 13.72 12.46
N TYR A 129 -8.89 14.19 13.02
CA TYR A 129 -8.14 13.45 14.03
C TYR A 129 -8.36 13.98 15.45
N THR A 130 -9.14 15.05 15.60
CA THR A 130 -9.44 15.65 16.88
C THR A 130 -10.81 15.22 17.36
N TYR A 131 -10.92 14.80 18.61
CA TYR A 131 -12.18 14.40 19.24
C TYR A 131 -12.18 14.82 20.73
N LEU A 132 -13.37 14.93 21.29
CA LEU A 132 -13.52 15.13 22.72
C LEU A 132 -13.60 13.77 23.42
N ASP A 133 -12.78 13.57 24.44
CA ASP A 133 -12.88 12.38 25.27
C ASP A 133 -14.07 12.46 26.25
N THR A 134 -14.25 11.43 27.06
CA THR A 134 -15.34 11.32 28.02
C THR A 134 -15.29 12.39 29.13
N ASN A 135 -14.15 13.04 29.33
CA ASN A 135 -13.94 14.10 30.31
C ASN A 135 -14.17 15.49 29.68
N GLY A 136 -14.37 15.56 28.35
CA GLY A 136 -14.50 16.80 27.61
C GLY A 136 -13.16 17.40 27.17
N ASP A 137 -12.05 16.66 27.32
CA ASP A 137 -10.72 17.09 26.89
C ASP A 137 -10.52 16.81 25.40
N LEU A 138 -9.87 17.77 24.70
CA LEU A 138 -9.56 17.65 23.29
C LEU A 138 -8.38 16.71 23.08
N GLN A 139 -8.64 15.58 22.44
CA GLN A 139 -7.64 14.56 22.14
C GLN A 139 -7.34 14.48 20.63
N THR A 140 -6.15 14.01 20.27
CA THR A 140 -5.76 13.82 18.87
C THR A 140 -5.44 12.35 18.61
N ARG A 141 -6.18 11.72 17.67
CA ARG A 141 -5.91 10.35 17.22
C ARG A 141 -4.58 10.26 16.48
N LYS A 142 -3.95 9.10 16.55
CA LYS A 142 -2.76 8.79 15.74
C LYS A 142 -3.09 8.88 14.25
N PHE A 143 -2.19 9.47 13.48
CA PHE A 143 -2.38 9.57 12.03
C PHE A 143 -2.38 8.19 11.37
N GLU A 144 -3.16 8.06 10.31
CA GLU A 144 -3.10 6.92 9.40
C GLU A 144 -1.66 6.77 8.88
N TYR A 145 -1.20 5.52 8.67
CA TYR A 145 0.18 5.27 8.30
C TYR A 145 0.35 4.05 7.41
N ILE A 146 1.46 3.98 6.72
CA ILE A 146 1.89 2.80 5.98
C ILE A 146 3.16 2.22 6.57
N ARG A 147 3.31 0.90 6.45
CA ARG A 147 4.55 0.17 6.74
C ARG A 147 4.74 -0.95 5.73
N MET A 148 5.99 -1.31 5.48
CA MET A 148 6.31 -2.40 4.57
C MET A 148 7.57 -3.14 5.00
N SER A 149 7.75 -4.34 4.45
CA SER A 149 8.98 -5.10 4.61
C SER A 149 10.12 -4.44 3.81
N ASN A 150 11.23 -4.16 4.48
CA ASN A 150 12.39 -3.51 3.88
C ASN A 150 13.63 -4.41 3.80
N ASN A 151 13.62 -5.59 4.45
CA ASN A 151 14.73 -6.53 4.42
C ASN A 151 14.26 -7.96 4.14
N PRO A 152 14.35 -8.42 2.85
CA PRO A 152 14.61 -7.62 1.66
C PRO A 152 13.44 -6.69 1.35
N ALA A 153 13.74 -5.61 0.65
CA ALA A 153 12.71 -4.70 0.15
C ALA A 153 11.80 -5.41 -0.86
N ILE A 154 10.53 -5.01 -0.89
CA ILE A 154 9.54 -5.52 -1.85
C ILE A 154 10.03 -5.18 -3.27
N GLY A 155 10.05 -6.19 -4.15
CA GLY A 155 10.48 -6.04 -5.54
C GLY A 155 11.99 -6.23 -5.78
N LEU A 156 12.83 -6.37 -4.74
CA LEU A 156 14.27 -6.58 -4.90
C LEU A 156 14.60 -7.80 -5.77
N SER A 157 13.90 -8.90 -5.55
CA SER A 157 14.11 -10.11 -6.35
C SER A 157 13.71 -9.95 -7.82
N TRP A 158 12.75 -9.07 -8.10
CA TRP A 158 12.34 -8.73 -9.45
C TRP A 158 13.41 -7.92 -10.16
N ILE A 159 13.87 -6.81 -9.54
CA ILE A 159 14.88 -5.98 -10.18
C ILE A 159 16.20 -6.71 -10.34
N LYS A 160 16.62 -7.56 -9.41
CA LYS A 160 17.80 -8.41 -9.58
C LYS A 160 17.69 -9.32 -10.82
N LYS A 161 16.50 -9.85 -11.11
CA LYS A 161 16.28 -10.74 -12.26
C LYS A 161 16.23 -9.98 -13.58
N TYR A 162 15.68 -8.77 -13.59
CA TYR A 162 15.39 -8.01 -14.82
C TYR A 162 16.20 -6.73 -14.94
N ALA A 163 17.31 -6.61 -14.19
CA ALA A 163 18.11 -5.40 -14.11
C ALA A 163 18.64 -4.95 -15.46
N GLU A 164 19.27 -5.86 -16.20
CA GLU A 164 19.84 -5.61 -17.52
C GLU A 164 18.80 -5.08 -18.52
N GLN A 165 17.66 -5.75 -18.59
CA GLN A 165 16.56 -5.33 -19.46
C GLN A 165 15.98 -3.97 -19.02
N THR A 166 15.88 -3.75 -17.72
CA THR A 166 15.30 -2.51 -17.17
C THR A 166 16.20 -1.32 -17.42
N ILE A 167 17.52 -1.46 -17.25
CA ILE A 167 18.45 -0.36 -17.47
C ILE A 167 18.59 0.01 -18.94
N GLN A 168 18.54 -0.99 -19.84
CA GLN A 168 18.58 -0.77 -21.29
C GLN A 168 17.34 -0.07 -21.82
N ASN A 169 16.15 -0.44 -21.32
CA ASN A 169 14.88 0.07 -21.82
C ASN A 169 14.44 1.37 -21.13
N ASP A 170 14.90 1.64 -19.92
CA ASP A 170 14.52 2.77 -19.07
C ASP A 170 13.00 2.88 -18.80
N TYR A 171 12.29 1.75 -18.80
CA TYR A 171 10.89 1.64 -18.40
C TYR A 171 10.60 0.24 -17.85
N VAL A 172 9.47 0.12 -17.15
CA VAL A 172 8.85 -1.14 -16.77
C VAL A 172 7.46 -1.24 -17.41
N LEU A 173 6.95 -2.46 -17.58
CA LEU A 173 5.59 -2.67 -18.09
C LEU A 173 4.62 -2.92 -16.93
N ASP A 174 3.44 -2.32 -17.03
CA ASP A 174 2.30 -2.71 -16.20
C ASP A 174 1.67 -4.02 -16.71
N PRO A 175 0.68 -4.61 -15.98
CA PRO A 175 0.01 -5.83 -16.41
C PRO A 175 -0.72 -5.72 -17.76
N ASP A 176 -1.08 -4.52 -18.18
CA ASP A 176 -1.77 -4.25 -19.45
C ASP A 176 -0.78 -3.97 -20.60
N GLY A 177 0.54 -4.04 -20.31
CA GLY A 177 1.61 -3.84 -21.30
C GLY A 177 1.98 -2.37 -21.54
N ASN A 178 1.47 -1.43 -20.73
CA ASN A 178 1.82 -0.03 -20.87
C ASN A 178 3.20 0.25 -20.27
N LYS A 179 3.95 1.14 -20.92
CA LYS A 179 5.25 1.61 -20.43
C LYS A 179 5.05 2.55 -19.24
N CYS A 180 5.64 2.19 -18.11
CA CYS A 180 5.66 2.98 -16.89
C CYS A 180 7.08 3.42 -16.56
N PRO A 181 7.28 4.59 -15.93
CA PRO A 181 8.58 4.99 -15.43
C PRO A 181 9.16 3.94 -14.48
N VAL A 182 10.48 3.76 -14.53
CA VAL A 182 11.16 2.88 -13.57
C VAL A 182 10.97 3.41 -12.15
N PRO A 183 10.51 2.60 -11.18
CA PRO A 183 10.35 3.03 -9.80
C PRO A 183 11.68 3.53 -9.21
N ARG A 184 11.61 4.57 -8.35
CA ARG A 184 12.80 5.19 -7.75
C ARG A 184 13.73 4.18 -7.07
N TYR A 185 13.17 3.26 -6.30
CA TYR A 185 13.96 2.20 -5.65
C TYR A 185 14.76 1.35 -6.67
N TYR A 186 14.17 1.07 -7.84
CA TYR A 186 14.88 0.35 -8.90
C TYR A 186 15.96 1.20 -9.56
N LEU A 187 15.71 2.50 -9.74
CA LEU A 187 16.75 3.41 -10.25
C LEU A 187 17.96 3.47 -9.32
N GLU A 188 17.73 3.52 -8.02
CA GLU A 188 18.80 3.52 -7.01
C GLU A 188 19.60 2.19 -7.09
N TYR A 189 18.91 1.05 -7.18
CA TYR A 189 19.56 -0.25 -7.35
C TYR A 189 20.35 -0.35 -8.67
N LEU A 190 19.79 0.12 -9.78
CA LEU A 190 20.44 0.08 -11.09
C LEU A 190 21.71 0.94 -11.11
N ALA A 191 21.70 2.08 -10.45
CA ALA A 191 22.86 2.96 -10.36
C ALA A 191 23.97 2.36 -9.48
N SER A 192 23.62 1.78 -8.32
CA SER A 192 24.61 1.29 -7.36
C SER A 192 25.17 -0.11 -7.70
N ASP A 193 24.31 -0.99 -8.19
CA ASP A 193 24.63 -2.44 -8.28
C ASP A 193 24.79 -2.96 -9.72
N VAL A 194 24.45 -2.14 -10.74
CA VAL A 194 24.49 -2.60 -12.15
C VAL A 194 25.42 -1.76 -13.00
N CYS A 195 25.07 -0.48 -13.26
CA CYS A 195 25.87 0.41 -14.09
C CYS A 195 25.51 1.87 -13.81
N GLU A 196 26.40 2.59 -13.14
CA GLU A 196 26.24 3.99 -12.81
C GLU A 196 26.21 4.89 -14.06
N GLU A 197 27.11 4.65 -15.00
CA GLU A 197 27.22 5.43 -16.24
C GLU A 197 25.94 5.37 -17.07
N THR A 198 25.41 4.16 -17.33
CA THR A 198 24.17 4.00 -18.09
C THR A 198 22.97 4.60 -17.35
N SER A 199 22.94 4.46 -16.03
CA SER A 199 21.88 5.04 -15.19
C SER A 199 21.89 6.57 -15.25
N GLU A 200 23.05 7.21 -15.21
CA GLU A 200 23.18 8.66 -15.33
C GLU A 200 22.83 9.15 -16.75
N ASN A 201 23.26 8.43 -17.80
CA ASN A 201 22.90 8.74 -19.18
C ASN A 201 21.37 8.68 -19.39
N ASN A 202 20.70 7.68 -18.86
CA ASN A 202 19.24 7.55 -18.90
C ASN A 202 18.56 8.71 -18.15
N LYS A 203 19.12 9.11 -17.01
CA LYS A 203 18.62 10.25 -16.23
C LYS A 203 18.73 11.55 -17.01
N GLN A 204 19.88 11.82 -17.66
CA GLN A 204 20.08 13.00 -18.49
C GLN A 204 19.10 13.02 -19.68
N ALA A 205 18.95 11.90 -20.38
CA ALA A 205 17.98 11.77 -21.47
C ALA A 205 16.54 12.07 -21.03
N ARG A 206 16.13 11.62 -19.82
CA ARG A 206 14.81 11.95 -19.26
C ARG A 206 14.67 13.44 -18.95
N ILE A 207 15.72 14.10 -18.43
CA ILE A 207 15.72 15.52 -18.13
C ILE A 207 15.57 16.35 -19.42
N GLU A 208 16.36 16.03 -20.46
CA GLU A 208 16.28 16.69 -21.76
C GLU A 208 14.90 16.54 -22.38
N LYS A 209 14.37 15.31 -22.45
CA LYS A 209 13.03 15.03 -22.93
C LYS A 209 11.94 15.77 -22.15
N ALA A 210 12.09 15.92 -20.84
CA ALA A 210 11.14 16.67 -20.01
C ALA A 210 11.23 18.17 -20.27
N ARG A 211 12.43 18.71 -20.50
CA ARG A 211 12.67 20.13 -20.81
C ARG A 211 12.08 20.52 -22.15
N ASP A 212 12.27 19.66 -23.16
CA ASP A 212 11.84 19.93 -24.54
C ASP A 212 10.34 19.67 -24.78
N ASN A 213 9.65 19.12 -23.81
CA ASN A 213 8.23 18.81 -23.93
C ASN A 213 7.37 20.07 -23.66
N PRO A 214 6.68 20.63 -24.68
CA PRO A 214 5.86 21.83 -24.51
C PRO A 214 4.70 21.64 -23.51
N ASP A 215 4.31 20.40 -23.27
CA ASP A 215 3.26 20.04 -22.32
C ASP A 215 3.74 20.10 -20.84
N ASN A 216 5.02 20.43 -20.61
CA ASN A 216 5.61 20.61 -19.29
C ASN A 216 5.83 22.10 -18.94
N SER A 217 5.21 23.04 -19.67
CA SER A 217 5.18 24.43 -19.22
C SER A 217 4.50 24.58 -17.85
N PRO A 218 4.84 25.59 -17.03
CA PRO A 218 4.26 25.77 -15.70
C PRO A 218 2.73 25.74 -15.68
N ASP A 219 2.09 26.39 -16.66
CA ASP A 219 0.62 26.43 -16.76
C ASP A 219 0.03 25.04 -17.08
N ARG A 220 0.68 24.29 -17.99
CA ARG A 220 0.25 22.95 -18.34
C ARG A 220 0.44 21.97 -17.18
N LEU A 221 1.52 22.07 -16.43
CA LEU A 221 1.76 21.25 -15.23
C LEU A 221 0.70 21.53 -14.16
N ARG A 222 0.35 22.81 -13.95
CA ARG A 222 -0.73 23.19 -13.02
C ARG A 222 -2.09 22.61 -13.44
N GLN A 223 -2.41 22.64 -14.74
CA GLN A 223 -3.66 22.02 -15.24
C GLN A 223 -3.64 20.49 -15.06
N LYS A 224 -2.50 19.83 -15.32
CA LYS A 224 -2.34 18.39 -15.08
C LYS A 224 -2.54 18.04 -13.60
N GLU A 225 -2.01 18.85 -12.68
CA GLU A 225 -2.19 18.68 -11.24
C GLU A 225 -3.69 18.73 -10.88
N ILE A 226 -4.40 19.78 -11.27
CA ILE A 226 -5.86 19.93 -11.04
C ILE A 226 -6.64 18.74 -11.58
N CYS A 227 -6.35 18.31 -12.82
CA CYS A 227 -7.00 17.16 -13.41
C CYS A 227 -6.71 15.85 -12.68
N THR A 228 -5.46 15.69 -12.20
CA THR A 228 -5.04 14.49 -11.45
C THR A 228 -5.71 14.44 -10.09
N GLU A 229 -5.79 15.58 -9.38
CA GLU A 229 -6.52 15.68 -8.12
C GLU A 229 -8.02 15.36 -8.29
N ALA A 230 -8.64 15.93 -9.33
CA ALA A 230 -10.06 15.66 -9.63
C ALA A 230 -10.30 14.17 -9.93
N LYS A 231 -9.45 13.54 -10.75
CA LYS A 231 -9.52 12.09 -11.02
C LYS A 231 -9.33 11.27 -9.74
N THR A 232 -8.38 11.66 -8.89
CA THR A 232 -8.11 10.97 -7.62
C THR A 232 -9.31 11.02 -6.67
N LYS A 233 -10.02 12.15 -6.62
CA LYS A 233 -11.26 12.30 -5.83
C LYS A 233 -12.41 11.41 -6.31
N GLN A 234 -12.47 11.10 -7.61
CA GLN A 234 -13.50 10.26 -8.22
C GLN A 234 -13.23 8.75 -8.10
N LEU A 235 -12.06 8.35 -7.61
CA LEU A 235 -11.72 6.94 -7.51
C LEU A 235 -12.63 6.24 -6.49
N ILE A 236 -13.40 5.25 -6.98
CA ILE A 236 -14.27 4.42 -6.17
C ILE A 236 -13.42 3.63 -5.16
N ARG A 237 -13.89 3.53 -3.93
CA ARG A 237 -13.28 2.75 -2.83
C ARG A 237 -14.02 1.42 -2.70
N PRO A 238 -13.66 0.40 -3.50
CA PRO A 238 -14.45 -0.83 -3.58
C PRO A 238 -14.29 -1.78 -2.40
N TYR A 239 -13.40 -1.45 -1.44
CA TYR A 239 -13.01 -2.35 -0.34
C TYR A 239 -13.39 -1.82 1.07
N LEU A 240 -14.27 -0.81 1.11
CA LEU A 240 -14.92 -0.36 2.34
C LEU A 240 -16.25 -1.05 2.55
#